data_41f7af05748dee1620f7796e229d0f73
#
_entry.id   41f7af05748dee1620f7796e229d0f73
#
_cell.length_a   1.000
_cell.length_b   1.000
_cell.length_c   1.000
_cell.angle_alpha   90.00
_cell.angle_beta   90.00
_cell.angle_gamma   90.00
#
_symmetry.space_group_name_H-M   'P 1'
#
loop_
_entity.id
_entity.type
_entity.pdbx_description
1 polymer ?
#
loop_
_entity_poly.entity_id
_entity_poly.type
_entity_poly.pdbx_seq_one_letter_code
_entity_poly.pdbx_strand_id
1 'polypeptide(L)'
;VADLRADVRLTEQTEWDRFDPASPEGVLAGRRREHLARAPRSGTLPVAVPTETGSGSRRPSSTQEVFGRVLVGLSRHEQVGRYLVTTAPDVATSTNLAGFINRTGVFAPQPRRAWNVDPVLSWAEGPEGQHLELGISEMNLFLLLGQLGLAWDISDQPLLPVGTVYDPFVLRGLDALVYSVYSGARFIVAGTPSGVTLAPEGGAHQSTITASVGLELPGLTLLEPAYGTALDWLLCDALSRIATGPTPTTTAVPAESGAYYLRLSTRPIDQAPFEQARARLSDAVLRRQVLSGAYRLLDAWTAFPALRAAQDGGTAVPVVHLAASGPVLPEVLQAAHELAEDGVAGHVVDVTSLDRLYAAWQRTLRQGVRTATVPSVPGALRVAFGPRAPVVTVHDASSHAMAWLGSALGVPAVSLGVDAFGQSGTVGDLYRAHDLEPGAIVNAAMAALGLAG
;
A
#
# COMPACT_ATOMS: atom_id res chain seq x y z
N VAL A 1 -14.42 -1.12 -50.90
CA VAL A 1 -13.08 -1.56 -50.42
C VAL A 1 -11.96 -0.94 -51.23
N ALA A 2 -12.06 -0.92 -52.60
CA ALA A 2 -11.06 -0.33 -53.48
C ALA A 2 -10.93 1.18 -53.22
N ASP A 3 -12.07 1.87 -53.09
CA ASP A 3 -12.10 3.32 -52.83
C ASP A 3 -11.49 3.65 -51.43
N LEU A 4 -11.81 2.85 -50.42
CA LEU A 4 -11.25 3.04 -49.08
C LEU A 4 -9.72 2.83 -49.06
N ARG A 5 -9.20 1.87 -49.84
CA ARG A 5 -7.76 1.67 -49.98
C ARG A 5 -7.06 2.82 -50.64
N ALA A 6 -7.72 3.43 -51.68
CA ALA A 6 -7.18 4.59 -52.34
C ALA A 6 -7.15 5.81 -51.41
N ASP A 7 -8.22 6.01 -50.63
CA ASP A 7 -8.33 7.16 -49.71
C ASP A 7 -7.28 7.10 -48.58
N VAL A 8 -7.01 5.89 -48.04
CA VAL A 8 -5.99 5.70 -46.98
C VAL A 8 -4.61 5.36 -47.56
N ARG A 9 -4.44 5.41 -48.88
CA ARG A 9 -3.18 5.09 -49.57
C ARG A 9 -2.58 3.75 -49.24
N LEU A 10 -3.41 2.72 -48.97
CA LEU A 10 -2.94 1.36 -48.68
C LEU A 10 -2.54 0.66 -49.97
N THR A 11 -1.31 0.25 -50.06
CA THR A 11 -0.76 -0.62 -51.11
C THR A 11 -0.45 -1.97 -50.51
N GLU A 12 -0.14 -2.98 -51.34
CA GLU A 12 0.35 -4.30 -50.88
C GLU A 12 1.68 -4.15 -50.10
N GLN A 13 2.41 -3.06 -50.30
CA GLN A 13 3.69 -2.79 -49.70
C GLN A 13 3.59 -1.90 -48.45
N THR A 14 2.39 -1.39 -48.10
CA THR A 14 2.21 -0.34 -47.05
C THR A 14 2.79 -0.76 -45.69
N GLU A 15 2.69 -2.04 -45.30
CA GLU A 15 3.29 -2.49 -44.03
C GLU A 15 4.81 -2.42 -44.05
N TRP A 16 5.44 -2.65 -45.19
CA TRP A 16 6.88 -2.57 -45.36
C TRP A 16 7.37 -1.14 -45.48
N ASP A 17 6.58 -0.26 -46.13
CA ASP A 17 6.90 1.16 -46.28
C ASP A 17 6.99 1.86 -44.91
N ARG A 18 6.23 1.41 -43.91
CA ARG A 18 6.28 1.92 -42.53
C ARG A 18 7.64 1.65 -41.87
N PHE A 19 8.34 0.63 -42.28
CA PHE A 19 9.66 0.28 -41.76
C PHE A 19 10.79 0.83 -42.60
N ASP A 20 10.50 1.55 -43.68
CA ASP A 20 11.52 2.31 -44.42
C ASP A 20 12.22 3.29 -43.47
N PRO A 21 13.54 3.19 -43.26
CA PRO A 21 14.29 4.11 -42.40
C PRO A 21 14.09 5.59 -42.75
N ALA A 22 13.71 5.93 -43.97
CA ALA A 22 13.46 7.30 -44.44
C ALA A 22 12.02 7.75 -44.18
N SER A 23 11.08 6.85 -43.89
CA SER A 23 9.71 7.22 -43.52
C SER A 23 9.67 7.92 -42.16
N PRO A 24 8.64 8.75 -41.84
CA PRO A 24 8.48 9.34 -40.52
C PRO A 24 8.47 8.30 -39.40
N GLU A 25 7.80 7.18 -39.63
CA GLU A 25 7.72 6.05 -38.69
C GLU A 25 9.06 5.34 -38.55
N GLY A 26 9.80 5.13 -39.66
CA GLY A 26 11.16 4.54 -39.64
C GLY A 26 12.16 5.43 -38.95
N VAL A 27 12.11 6.74 -39.14
CA VAL A 27 12.94 7.72 -38.42
C VAL A 27 12.64 7.68 -36.94
N LEU A 28 11.34 7.63 -36.52
CA LEU A 28 10.96 7.50 -35.13
C LEU A 28 11.45 6.17 -34.52
N ALA A 29 11.24 5.05 -35.24
CA ALA A 29 11.70 3.74 -34.80
C ALA A 29 13.25 3.69 -34.69
N GLY A 30 13.96 4.31 -35.62
CA GLY A 30 15.42 4.45 -35.57
C GLY A 30 15.90 5.21 -34.34
N ARG A 31 15.33 6.36 -34.05
CA ARG A 31 15.63 7.16 -32.85
C ARG A 31 15.34 6.36 -31.56
N ARG A 32 14.22 5.63 -31.51
CA ARG A 32 13.89 4.78 -30.35
C ARG A 32 14.86 3.64 -30.20
N ARG A 33 15.26 2.98 -31.28
CA ARG A 33 16.26 1.90 -31.23
C ARG A 33 17.63 2.41 -30.77
N GLU A 34 18.09 3.56 -31.25
CA GLU A 34 19.33 4.19 -30.79
C GLU A 34 19.25 4.54 -29.31
N HIS A 35 18.08 5.02 -28.86
CA HIS A 35 17.84 5.33 -27.47
C HIS A 35 17.90 4.06 -26.58
N LEU A 36 17.29 2.97 -27.00
CA LEU A 36 17.30 1.69 -26.28
C LEU A 36 18.67 0.97 -26.35
N ALA A 37 19.46 1.20 -27.41
CA ALA A 37 20.78 0.62 -27.57
C ALA A 37 21.88 1.38 -26.80
N ARG A 38 21.60 2.58 -26.30
CA ARG A 38 22.48 3.27 -25.34
C ARG A 38 22.62 2.40 -24.11
N ALA A 39 23.84 2.33 -23.52
CA ALA A 39 24.14 1.51 -22.37
C ALA A 39 23.03 1.53 -21.31
N PRO A 40 22.74 0.41 -20.63
CA PRO A 40 21.71 0.36 -19.62
C PRO A 40 21.95 1.51 -18.65
N ARG A 41 21.00 2.41 -18.58
CA ARG A 41 21.02 3.52 -17.64
C ARG A 41 21.13 2.93 -16.26
N SER A 42 22.01 3.47 -15.46
CA SER A 42 21.88 3.24 -14.03
C SER A 42 20.44 3.63 -13.72
N GLY A 43 19.58 2.68 -13.36
CA GLY A 43 18.15 2.91 -13.13
C GLY A 43 17.87 3.83 -11.95
N THR A 44 18.84 4.64 -11.56
CA THR A 44 18.80 5.52 -10.38
C THR A 44 18.53 6.94 -10.86
N LEU A 45 17.39 7.47 -10.48
CA LEU A 45 17.13 8.90 -10.57
C LEU A 45 18.21 9.64 -9.76
N PRO A 46 18.75 10.77 -10.23
CA PRO A 46 19.70 11.58 -9.47
C PRO A 46 18.97 12.36 -8.34
N VAL A 47 18.13 11.66 -7.56
CA VAL A 47 17.24 12.25 -6.55
C VAL A 47 17.33 11.44 -5.27
N ALA A 48 17.82 12.05 -4.22
CA ALA A 48 17.73 11.49 -2.88
C ALA A 48 16.34 11.82 -2.29
N VAL A 49 15.46 10.84 -2.26
CA VAL A 49 14.18 10.94 -1.56
C VAL A 49 14.47 10.96 -0.04
N PRO A 50 13.90 11.91 0.72
CA PRO A 50 14.08 11.94 2.17
C PRO A 50 13.52 10.66 2.80
N THR A 51 14.07 10.28 3.93
CA THR A 51 13.60 9.09 4.64
C THR A 51 12.24 9.28 5.34
N GLU A 52 11.85 10.52 5.59
CA GLU A 52 10.59 10.97 6.14
C GLU A 52 10.41 12.46 5.86
N THR A 53 9.17 12.94 5.87
CA THR A 53 8.85 14.38 5.73
C THR A 53 8.61 15.05 7.08
N GLY A 54 8.44 14.28 8.14
CA GLY A 54 7.99 14.75 9.44
C GLY A 54 6.49 15.08 9.48
N SER A 55 5.71 14.62 8.50
CA SER A 55 4.26 14.85 8.43
C SER A 55 3.44 13.91 9.32
N GLY A 56 4.09 12.95 10.00
CA GLY A 56 3.47 12.12 11.01
C GLY A 56 2.78 12.97 12.09
N SER A 57 1.73 12.44 12.70
CA SER A 57 0.93 13.16 13.70
C SER A 57 1.05 12.54 15.09
N ARG A 58 1.02 13.36 16.11
CA ARG A 58 0.82 12.93 17.51
C ARG A 58 -0.63 13.09 17.97
N ARG A 59 -1.48 13.72 17.14
CA ARG A 59 -2.93 13.85 17.37
C ARG A 59 -3.66 12.74 16.61
N PRO A 60 -4.88 12.36 17.02
CA PRO A 60 -5.69 11.49 16.23
C PRO A 60 -5.78 11.96 14.77
N SER A 61 -5.46 11.09 13.83
CA SER A 61 -5.47 11.40 12.39
C SER A 61 -5.66 10.13 11.57
N SER A 62 -6.23 10.30 10.39
CA SER A 62 -6.37 9.23 9.42
C SER A 62 -5.12 9.13 8.53
N THR A 63 -4.89 7.96 7.97
CA THR A 63 -3.77 7.78 7.03
C THR A 63 -4.00 8.55 5.74
N GLN A 64 -5.24 8.72 5.28
CA GLN A 64 -5.55 9.57 4.13
C GLN A 64 -5.15 11.03 4.36
N GLU A 65 -5.44 11.57 5.55
CA GLU A 65 -5.06 12.94 5.91
C GLU A 65 -3.53 13.12 5.94
N VAL A 66 -2.82 12.16 6.54
CA VAL A 66 -1.35 12.20 6.58
C VAL A 66 -0.75 12.05 5.18
N PHE A 67 -1.31 11.20 4.32
CA PHE A 67 -0.88 11.05 2.93
C PHE A 67 -0.86 12.39 2.18
N GLY A 68 -1.95 13.16 2.26
CA GLY A 68 -1.99 14.50 1.65
C GLY A 68 -0.91 15.44 2.22
N ARG A 69 -0.67 15.41 3.55
CA ARG A 69 0.40 16.20 4.17
C ARG A 69 1.79 15.81 3.72
N VAL A 70 2.07 14.50 3.60
CA VAL A 70 3.35 13.98 3.10
C VAL A 70 3.60 14.46 1.66
N LEU A 71 2.60 14.37 0.77
CA LEU A 71 2.74 14.85 -0.61
C LEU A 71 3.02 16.35 -0.68
N VAL A 72 2.35 17.16 0.15
CA VAL A 72 2.64 18.60 0.28
C VAL A 72 4.06 18.83 0.80
N GLY A 73 4.52 18.07 1.78
CA GLY A 73 5.89 18.11 2.28
C GLY A 73 6.91 17.81 1.17
N LEU A 74 6.71 16.72 0.45
CA LEU A 74 7.56 16.31 -0.65
C LEU A 74 7.56 17.30 -1.83
N SER A 75 6.41 17.93 -2.13
CA SER A 75 6.33 18.96 -3.20
C SER A 75 7.16 20.22 -2.89
N ARG A 76 7.52 20.43 -1.62
CA ARG A 76 8.41 21.52 -1.17
C ARG A 76 9.89 21.16 -1.23
N HIS A 77 10.20 19.88 -1.38
CA HIS A 77 11.57 19.41 -1.40
C HIS A 77 12.17 19.68 -2.79
N GLU A 78 13.20 20.53 -2.87
CA GLU A 78 13.78 21.02 -4.13
C GLU A 78 14.15 19.92 -5.11
N GLN A 79 14.70 18.82 -4.62
CA GLN A 79 15.16 17.72 -5.48
C GLN A 79 14.02 16.76 -5.87
N VAL A 80 13.03 16.53 -5.00
CA VAL A 80 11.96 15.55 -5.22
C VAL A 80 10.74 16.17 -5.87
N GLY A 81 10.35 17.39 -5.42
CA GLY A 81 9.09 18.02 -5.77
C GLY A 81 8.83 18.13 -7.27
N ARG A 82 9.85 18.43 -8.05
CA ARG A 82 9.74 18.57 -9.51
C ARG A 82 9.47 17.26 -10.27
N TYR A 83 9.71 16.10 -9.66
CA TYR A 83 9.48 14.79 -10.27
C TYR A 83 8.15 14.16 -9.85
N LEU A 84 7.51 14.69 -8.81
CA LEU A 84 6.20 14.22 -8.37
C LEU A 84 5.14 14.60 -9.39
N VAL A 85 4.38 13.60 -9.82
CA VAL A 85 3.19 13.77 -10.65
C VAL A 85 2.04 13.04 -10.00
N THR A 86 0.93 13.73 -9.77
CA THR A 86 -0.28 13.11 -9.22
C THR A 86 -1.36 12.96 -10.28
N THR A 87 -2.24 11.97 -10.12
CA THR A 87 -3.39 11.77 -11.00
C THR A 87 -4.56 11.17 -10.22
N ALA A 88 -5.79 11.50 -10.62
CA ALA A 88 -7.00 10.97 -10.04
C ALA A 88 -8.14 10.91 -11.07
N PRO A 89 -9.11 9.97 -10.92
CA PRO A 89 -10.29 9.89 -11.76
C PRO A 89 -11.48 10.63 -11.09
N ASP A 90 -11.43 11.97 -11.05
CA ASP A 90 -12.46 12.85 -10.46
C ASP A 90 -12.64 12.69 -8.94
N VAL A 91 -11.61 12.23 -8.23
CA VAL A 91 -11.63 12.05 -6.76
C VAL A 91 -10.51 12.80 -6.05
N ALA A 92 -9.81 13.71 -6.71
CA ALA A 92 -8.62 14.37 -6.19
C ALA A 92 -8.88 15.07 -4.84
N THR A 93 -10.00 15.76 -4.68
CA THR A 93 -10.35 16.47 -3.44
C THR A 93 -10.70 15.48 -2.32
N SER A 94 -11.56 14.51 -2.60
CA SER A 94 -12.02 13.53 -1.60
C SER A 94 -10.93 12.53 -1.18
N THR A 95 -9.86 12.40 -1.96
CA THR A 95 -8.68 11.58 -1.64
C THR A 95 -7.49 12.41 -1.11
N ASN A 96 -7.75 13.66 -0.72
CA ASN A 96 -6.81 14.56 -0.03
C ASN A 96 -5.63 15.07 -0.89
N LEU A 97 -5.80 15.17 -2.22
CA LEU A 97 -4.81 15.78 -3.10
C LEU A 97 -4.91 17.32 -3.20
N ALA A 98 -5.96 17.94 -2.65
CA ALA A 98 -6.21 19.37 -2.77
C ALA A 98 -5.00 20.24 -2.36
N GLY A 99 -4.33 19.88 -1.26
CA GLY A 99 -3.14 20.61 -0.80
C GLY A 99 -1.96 20.54 -1.79
N PHE A 100 -1.77 19.40 -2.45
CA PHE A 100 -0.77 19.22 -3.49
C PHE A 100 -1.14 20.04 -4.74
N ILE A 101 -2.39 19.93 -5.21
CA ILE A 101 -2.90 20.66 -6.39
C ILE A 101 -2.83 22.17 -6.20
N ASN A 102 -3.22 22.68 -5.02
CA ASN A 102 -3.14 24.11 -4.70
C ASN A 102 -1.71 24.66 -4.81
N ARG A 103 -0.71 23.80 -4.60
CA ARG A 103 0.69 24.20 -4.70
C ARG A 103 1.27 24.05 -6.10
N THR A 104 0.91 22.97 -6.81
CA THR A 104 1.60 22.56 -8.04
C THR A 104 0.79 22.78 -9.32
N GLY A 105 -0.51 23.05 -9.18
CA GLY A 105 -1.42 23.24 -10.31
C GLY A 105 -1.80 21.95 -11.02
N VAL A 106 -2.71 22.10 -11.97
CA VAL A 106 -3.22 21.02 -12.85
C VAL A 106 -2.57 21.16 -14.22
N PHE A 107 -2.11 20.06 -14.77
CA PHE A 107 -1.47 20.07 -16.10
C PHE A 107 -2.50 20.32 -17.21
N ALA A 108 -2.19 21.28 -18.07
CA ALA A 108 -2.84 21.49 -19.35
C ALA A 108 -1.80 21.99 -20.37
N PRO A 109 -1.89 21.59 -21.65
CA PRO A 109 -0.92 22.02 -22.70
C PRO A 109 -0.83 23.53 -22.87
N GLN A 110 -1.90 24.23 -22.52
CA GLN A 110 -1.99 25.70 -22.55
C GLN A 110 -2.71 26.19 -21.30
N PRO A 111 -2.38 27.38 -20.78
CA PRO A 111 -3.10 27.96 -19.66
C PRO A 111 -4.60 28.09 -19.98
N ARG A 112 -5.43 27.67 -19.02
CA ARG A 112 -6.89 27.80 -19.12
C ARG A 112 -7.41 28.74 -18.05
N ARG A 113 -8.44 29.51 -18.40
CA ARG A 113 -9.10 30.43 -17.47
C ARG A 113 -9.93 29.61 -16.46
N ALA A 114 -9.70 29.81 -15.17
CA ALA A 114 -10.58 29.31 -14.13
C ALA A 114 -11.91 30.08 -14.14
N TRP A 115 -13.03 29.35 -14.19
CA TRP A 115 -14.38 29.94 -14.18
C TRP A 115 -15.01 29.87 -12.79
N ASN A 116 -14.62 28.89 -11.98
CA ASN A 116 -15.08 28.70 -10.61
C ASN A 116 -13.99 29.11 -9.63
N VAL A 117 -14.35 29.88 -8.64
CA VAL A 117 -13.48 30.22 -7.51
C VAL A 117 -13.95 29.38 -6.31
N ASP A 118 -13.34 28.21 -6.12
CA ASP A 118 -13.47 27.46 -4.89
C ASP A 118 -12.39 27.99 -3.91
N PRO A 119 -12.76 28.48 -2.72
CA PRO A 119 -11.78 28.97 -1.76
C PRO A 119 -10.89 27.87 -1.18
N VAL A 120 -11.30 26.58 -1.29
CA VAL A 120 -10.57 25.41 -0.76
C VAL A 120 -9.62 24.83 -1.82
N LEU A 121 -10.03 24.84 -3.11
CA LEU A 121 -9.27 24.26 -4.23
C LEU A 121 -8.93 25.31 -5.27
N SER A 122 -7.66 25.66 -5.37
CA SER A 122 -7.13 26.53 -6.42
C SER A 122 -6.82 25.71 -7.67
N TRP A 123 -7.82 25.57 -8.56
CA TRP A 123 -7.69 24.82 -9.81
C TRP A 123 -7.04 25.70 -10.90
N ALA A 124 -5.71 25.73 -10.91
CA ALA A 124 -4.94 26.48 -11.89
C ALA A 124 -4.40 25.53 -12.98
N GLU A 125 -4.95 25.60 -14.18
CA GLU A 125 -4.54 24.76 -15.31
C GLU A 125 -3.44 25.43 -16.14
N GLY A 126 -2.35 24.70 -16.41
CA GLY A 126 -1.24 25.18 -17.22
C GLY A 126 -0.16 24.14 -17.46
N PRO A 127 0.83 24.44 -18.32
CA PRO A 127 1.88 23.49 -18.71
C PRO A 127 2.82 23.11 -17.58
N GLU A 128 2.90 23.91 -16.53
CA GLU A 128 3.75 23.64 -15.34
C GLU A 128 3.01 22.82 -14.26
N GLY A 129 1.73 22.51 -14.46
CA GLY A 129 0.94 21.74 -13.50
C GLY A 129 1.47 20.32 -13.33
N GLN A 130 1.41 19.79 -12.10
CA GLN A 130 1.89 18.45 -11.77
C GLN A 130 0.76 17.46 -11.39
N HIS A 131 -0.50 17.89 -11.51
CA HIS A 131 -1.66 17.02 -11.38
C HIS A 131 -2.33 16.78 -12.73
N LEU A 132 -2.59 15.53 -13.08
CA LEU A 132 -3.35 15.15 -14.27
C LEU A 132 -4.73 14.66 -13.85
N GLU A 133 -5.75 15.44 -14.20
CA GLU A 133 -7.14 15.06 -13.95
C GLU A 133 -7.71 14.27 -15.13
N LEU A 134 -8.33 13.12 -14.85
CA LEU A 134 -8.77 12.18 -15.86
C LEU A 134 -10.29 12.15 -16.05
N GLY A 135 -11.05 12.85 -15.19
CA GLY A 135 -12.47 12.60 -15.08
C GLY A 135 -12.78 11.18 -14.57
N ILE A 136 -14.04 10.80 -14.56
CA ILE A 136 -14.49 9.50 -13.98
C ILE A 136 -14.06 8.34 -14.89
N SER A 137 -12.82 7.87 -14.70
CA SER A 137 -12.25 6.78 -15.51
C SER A 137 -11.09 6.08 -14.81
N GLU A 138 -11.39 5.07 -14.02
CA GLU A 138 -10.39 4.29 -13.28
C GLU A 138 -9.48 3.47 -14.20
N MET A 139 -9.99 3.00 -15.33
CA MET A 139 -9.17 2.32 -16.34
C MET A 139 -8.07 3.23 -16.87
N ASN A 140 -8.42 4.50 -17.20
CA ASN A 140 -7.45 5.48 -17.68
C ASN A 140 -6.42 5.85 -16.60
N LEU A 141 -6.81 5.82 -15.31
CA LEU A 141 -5.87 6.01 -14.20
C LEU A 141 -4.71 5.03 -14.29
N PHE A 142 -5.00 3.74 -14.39
CA PHE A 142 -3.96 2.70 -14.40
C PHE A 142 -3.18 2.69 -15.72
N LEU A 143 -3.82 2.98 -16.86
CA LEU A 143 -3.12 3.16 -18.13
C LEU A 143 -2.13 4.32 -18.06
N LEU A 144 -2.55 5.46 -17.50
CA LEU A 144 -1.68 6.63 -17.33
C LEU A 144 -0.56 6.36 -16.32
N LEU A 145 -0.84 5.75 -15.18
CA LEU A 145 0.19 5.37 -14.20
C LEU A 145 1.21 4.43 -14.82
N GLY A 146 0.78 3.49 -15.67
CA GLY A 146 1.66 2.63 -16.44
C GLY A 146 2.61 3.43 -17.34
N GLN A 147 2.08 4.39 -18.10
CA GLN A 147 2.89 5.24 -18.99
C GLN A 147 3.84 6.17 -18.22
N LEU A 148 3.36 6.83 -17.18
CA LEU A 148 4.19 7.69 -16.32
C LEU A 148 5.28 6.87 -15.61
N GLY A 149 4.95 5.66 -15.16
CA GLY A 149 5.88 4.76 -14.50
C GLY A 149 6.97 4.18 -15.41
N LEU A 150 6.74 4.18 -16.73
CA LEU A 150 7.71 3.79 -17.77
C LEU A 150 8.42 4.98 -18.42
N ALA A 151 8.08 6.21 -18.07
CA ALA A 151 8.59 7.41 -18.73
C ALA A 151 10.13 7.51 -18.67
N TRP A 152 10.75 7.03 -17.58
CA TRP A 152 12.21 6.95 -17.47
C TRP A 152 12.81 6.03 -18.53
N ASP A 153 12.25 4.83 -18.69
CA ASP A 153 12.78 3.81 -19.60
C ASP A 153 12.49 4.14 -21.06
N ILE A 154 11.35 4.78 -21.34
CA ILE A 154 10.91 5.08 -22.71
C ILE A 154 11.40 6.43 -23.21
N SER A 155 11.44 7.46 -22.35
CA SER A 155 11.59 8.86 -22.78
C SER A 155 12.68 9.65 -22.06
N ASP A 156 13.48 9.02 -21.20
CA ASP A 156 14.46 9.71 -20.33
C ASP A 156 13.86 10.73 -19.36
N GLN A 157 12.56 10.61 -19.07
CA GLN A 157 11.88 11.53 -18.17
C GLN A 157 11.68 10.87 -16.80
N PRO A 158 12.51 11.20 -15.81
CA PRO A 158 12.33 10.68 -14.47
C PRO A 158 11.05 11.25 -13.86
N LEU A 159 10.14 10.38 -13.46
CA LEU A 159 8.90 10.76 -12.77
C LEU A 159 8.71 9.90 -11.53
N LEU A 160 8.01 10.47 -10.54
CA LEU A 160 7.53 9.81 -9.34
C LEU A 160 5.99 9.86 -9.36
N PRO A 161 5.34 8.93 -10.09
CA PRO A 161 3.89 8.98 -10.28
C PRO A 161 3.14 8.47 -9.05
N VAL A 162 2.11 9.21 -8.64
CA VAL A 162 1.22 8.87 -7.54
C VAL A 162 -0.22 9.04 -8.00
N GLY A 163 -0.97 7.95 -8.05
CA GLY A 163 -2.41 7.95 -8.34
C GLY A 163 -3.24 7.79 -7.09
N THR A 164 -4.46 8.35 -7.09
CA THR A 164 -5.45 8.08 -6.05
C THR A 164 -6.75 7.61 -6.64
N VAL A 165 -7.44 6.71 -5.96
CA VAL A 165 -8.72 6.15 -6.37
C VAL A 165 -9.48 5.67 -5.14
N TYR A 166 -10.80 5.62 -5.19
CA TYR A 166 -11.55 4.91 -4.15
C TYR A 166 -11.19 3.42 -4.17
N ASP A 167 -10.85 2.88 -3.02
CA ASP A 167 -10.27 1.55 -2.89
C ASP A 167 -11.08 0.44 -3.62
N PRO A 168 -12.43 0.35 -3.51
CA PRO A 168 -13.18 -0.66 -4.26
C PRO A 168 -13.09 -0.48 -5.78
N PHE A 169 -12.78 0.73 -6.26
CA PHE A 169 -12.72 1.02 -7.70
C PHE A 169 -11.37 0.69 -8.34
N VAL A 170 -10.38 0.28 -7.55
CA VAL A 170 -9.17 -0.39 -8.08
C VAL A 170 -9.56 -1.55 -9.00
N LEU A 171 -10.62 -2.27 -8.67
CA LEU A 171 -11.11 -3.40 -9.45
C LEU A 171 -11.66 -3.01 -10.84
N ARG A 172 -12.09 -1.77 -11.04
CA ARG A 172 -12.56 -1.28 -12.35
C ARG A 172 -11.44 -1.12 -13.37
N GLY A 173 -10.21 -0.93 -12.90
CA GLY A 173 -9.03 -0.79 -13.75
C GLY A 173 -8.04 -1.94 -13.60
N LEU A 174 -8.46 -3.09 -13.07
CA LEU A 174 -7.57 -4.18 -12.72
C LEU A 174 -6.76 -4.71 -13.92
N ASP A 175 -7.36 -4.83 -15.09
CA ASP A 175 -6.67 -5.26 -16.31
C ASP A 175 -5.50 -4.32 -16.66
N ALA A 176 -5.75 -3.02 -16.67
CA ALA A 176 -4.72 -2.02 -16.93
C ALA A 176 -3.63 -1.99 -15.82
N LEU A 177 -4.02 -2.21 -14.56
CA LEU A 177 -3.09 -2.33 -13.44
C LEU A 177 -2.15 -3.54 -13.63
N VAL A 178 -2.73 -4.71 -13.92
CA VAL A 178 -1.97 -5.95 -14.17
C VAL A 178 -0.97 -5.75 -15.31
N TYR A 179 -1.41 -5.17 -16.42
CA TYR A 179 -0.55 -4.94 -17.57
C TYR A 179 0.56 -3.91 -17.29
N SER A 180 0.25 -2.85 -16.55
CA SER A 180 1.23 -1.83 -16.15
C SER A 180 2.32 -2.42 -15.26
N VAL A 181 1.94 -3.23 -14.26
CA VAL A 181 2.89 -3.93 -13.37
C VAL A 181 3.72 -4.97 -14.14
N TYR A 182 3.07 -5.75 -15.02
CA TYR A 182 3.75 -6.72 -15.90
C TYR A 182 4.80 -6.06 -16.79
N SER A 183 4.53 -4.84 -17.27
CA SER A 183 5.46 -4.06 -18.11
C SER A 183 6.61 -3.43 -17.31
N GLY A 184 6.62 -3.57 -15.98
CA GLY A 184 7.68 -3.03 -15.11
C GLY A 184 7.52 -1.54 -14.79
N ALA A 185 6.31 -0.98 -14.95
CA ALA A 185 6.03 0.40 -14.59
C ALA A 185 6.21 0.66 -13.09
N ARG A 186 6.75 1.82 -12.74
CA ARG A 186 7.08 2.22 -11.36
C ARG A 186 6.19 3.37 -10.93
N PHE A 187 5.29 3.11 -9.98
CA PHE A 187 4.31 4.10 -9.51
C PHE A 187 3.76 3.73 -8.13
N ILE A 188 3.05 4.66 -7.53
CA ILE A 188 2.24 4.44 -6.34
C ILE A 188 0.77 4.65 -6.70
N VAL A 189 -0.11 3.75 -6.28
CA VAL A 189 -1.54 3.99 -6.25
C VAL A 189 -2.03 3.92 -4.80
N ALA A 190 -2.78 4.93 -4.36
CA ALA A 190 -3.44 4.95 -3.06
C ALA A 190 -4.94 4.70 -3.24
N GLY A 191 -5.40 3.54 -2.75
CA GLY A 191 -6.81 3.20 -2.60
C GLY A 191 -7.35 3.79 -1.30
N THR A 192 -8.25 4.76 -1.38
CA THR A 192 -8.76 5.47 -0.21
C THR A 192 -10.14 6.09 -0.47
N PRO A 193 -11.09 5.94 0.47
CA PRO A 193 -11.01 5.14 1.71
C PRO A 193 -11.00 3.64 1.43
N SER A 194 -10.28 2.88 2.27
CA SER A 194 -10.26 1.42 2.21
C SER A 194 -11.20 0.79 3.24
N GLY A 195 -11.54 -0.48 3.04
CA GLY A 195 -12.35 -1.28 3.94
C GLY A 195 -13.76 -0.72 4.11
N VAL A 196 -14.28 -0.77 5.33
CA VAL A 196 -15.62 -0.25 5.68
C VAL A 196 -15.57 1.14 6.35
N THR A 197 -14.43 1.82 6.32
CA THR A 197 -14.25 3.11 7.04
C THR A 197 -15.01 4.28 6.44
N LEU A 198 -15.46 4.20 5.17
CA LEU A 198 -16.42 5.14 4.59
C LEU A 198 -17.88 4.65 4.90
N ALA A 199 -18.13 4.40 6.16
CA ALA A 199 -19.29 3.68 6.65
C ALA A 199 -20.65 4.25 6.22
N PRO A 200 -20.91 5.58 6.21
CA PRO A 200 -22.21 6.13 5.83
C PRO A 200 -22.59 5.90 4.37
N GLU A 201 -21.62 5.80 3.45
CA GLU A 201 -21.86 5.66 2.01
C GLU A 201 -22.28 4.24 1.59
N GLY A 202 -22.03 3.24 2.42
CA GLY A 202 -22.49 1.88 2.22
C GLY A 202 -21.63 1.03 1.29
N GLY A 203 -22.10 -0.19 1.03
CA GLY A 203 -21.33 -1.28 0.45
C GLY A 203 -20.72 -1.01 -0.93
N ALA A 204 -21.28 -0.11 -1.73
CA ALA A 204 -20.74 0.23 -3.05
C ALA A 204 -19.37 0.96 -2.97
N HIS A 205 -19.09 1.59 -1.83
CA HIS A 205 -17.84 2.32 -1.56
C HIS A 205 -16.95 1.62 -0.52
N GLN A 206 -17.30 0.40 -0.14
CA GLN A 206 -16.56 -0.41 0.82
C GLN A 206 -15.85 -1.55 0.11
N SER A 207 -14.56 -1.73 0.43
CA SER A 207 -13.72 -2.73 -0.23
C SER A 207 -13.49 -3.95 0.65
N THR A 208 -13.64 -5.13 0.08
CA THR A 208 -13.39 -6.40 0.78
C THR A 208 -12.17 -7.14 0.22
N ILE A 209 -12.08 -7.28 -1.11
CA ILE A 209 -11.09 -8.14 -1.78
C ILE A 209 -9.84 -7.40 -2.30
N THR A 210 -9.78 -6.08 -2.20
CA THR A 210 -8.67 -5.28 -2.77
C THR A 210 -7.33 -5.57 -2.12
N ALA A 211 -7.31 -5.90 -0.82
CA ALA A 211 -6.09 -6.34 -0.14
C ALA A 211 -5.55 -7.66 -0.73
N SER A 212 -6.42 -8.61 -1.12
CA SER A 212 -6.01 -9.84 -1.79
C SER A 212 -5.40 -9.56 -3.16
N VAL A 213 -5.95 -8.61 -3.93
CA VAL A 213 -5.34 -8.16 -5.19
C VAL A 213 -3.91 -7.65 -4.96
N GLY A 214 -3.71 -6.81 -3.93
CA GLY A 214 -2.39 -6.31 -3.57
C GLY A 214 -1.42 -7.41 -3.16
N LEU A 215 -1.92 -8.44 -2.45
CA LEU A 215 -1.12 -9.58 -1.99
C LEU A 215 -0.76 -10.56 -3.11
N GLU A 216 -1.68 -10.78 -4.05
CA GLU A 216 -1.58 -11.86 -5.04
C GLU A 216 -0.99 -11.40 -6.38
N LEU A 217 -1.08 -10.11 -6.74
CA LEU A 217 -0.56 -9.61 -8.01
C LEU A 217 0.97 -9.53 -7.99
N PRO A 218 1.67 -10.38 -8.76
CA PRO A 218 3.13 -10.36 -8.79
C PRO A 218 3.68 -9.00 -9.21
N GLY A 219 4.64 -8.47 -8.44
CA GLY A 219 5.28 -7.20 -8.75
C GLY A 219 4.56 -5.97 -8.17
N LEU A 220 3.39 -6.12 -7.58
CA LEU A 220 2.73 -5.07 -6.81
C LEU A 220 3.04 -5.26 -5.32
N THR A 221 3.50 -4.22 -4.64
CA THR A 221 3.76 -4.26 -3.19
C THR A 221 2.64 -3.59 -2.43
N LEU A 222 1.93 -4.35 -1.61
CA LEU A 222 0.84 -3.85 -0.76
C LEU A 222 1.38 -3.26 0.54
N LEU A 223 0.99 -2.01 0.83
CA LEU A 223 1.28 -1.29 2.06
C LEU A 223 -0.04 -0.82 2.71
N GLU A 224 -0.24 -1.15 3.97
CA GLU A 224 -1.44 -0.78 4.72
C GLU A 224 -1.09 -0.30 6.14
N PRO A 225 -0.47 0.89 6.26
CA PRO A 225 -0.14 1.45 7.56
C PRO A 225 -1.39 1.93 8.31
N ALA A 226 -1.39 1.76 9.64
CA ALA A 226 -2.42 2.33 10.51
C ALA A 226 -2.05 3.73 11.01
N TYR A 227 -0.78 3.99 11.24
CA TYR A 227 -0.28 5.20 11.89
C TYR A 227 0.39 6.16 10.90
N GLY A 228 0.22 7.46 11.17
CA GLY A 228 0.71 8.52 10.29
C GLY A 228 2.22 8.51 10.09
N THR A 229 3.01 8.30 11.15
CA THR A 229 4.49 8.21 11.03
C THR A 229 4.92 6.96 10.25
N ALA A 230 4.24 5.83 10.43
CA ALA A 230 4.50 4.62 9.64
C ALA A 230 4.20 4.85 8.16
N LEU A 231 3.10 5.55 7.83
CA LEU A 231 2.79 5.94 6.46
C LEU A 231 3.88 6.85 5.85
N ASP A 232 4.32 7.88 6.58
CA ASP A 232 5.38 8.78 6.10
C ASP A 232 6.65 8.00 5.74
N TRP A 233 7.08 7.08 6.61
CA TRP A 233 8.24 6.22 6.35
C TRP A 233 8.05 5.29 5.14
N LEU A 234 6.88 4.65 5.03
CA LEU A 234 6.59 3.71 3.94
C LEU A 234 6.46 4.42 2.58
N LEU A 235 5.83 5.60 2.55
CA LEU A 235 5.68 6.38 1.32
C LEU A 235 7.03 6.90 0.83
N CYS A 236 7.86 7.41 1.74
CA CYS A 236 9.22 7.83 1.40
C CYS A 236 10.11 6.65 0.94
N ASP A 237 10.00 5.47 1.59
CA ASP A 237 10.70 4.24 1.16
C ASP A 237 10.24 3.80 -0.24
N ALA A 238 8.94 3.78 -0.51
CA ALA A 238 8.38 3.43 -1.81
C ALA A 238 8.89 4.38 -2.92
N LEU A 239 8.82 5.69 -2.70
CA LEU A 239 9.35 6.69 -3.64
C LEU A 239 10.86 6.57 -3.84
N SER A 240 11.61 6.28 -2.77
CA SER A 240 13.06 6.03 -2.86
C SER A 240 13.37 4.82 -3.74
N ARG A 241 12.61 3.75 -3.61
CA ARG A 241 12.75 2.53 -4.44
C ARG A 241 12.34 2.77 -5.89
N ILE A 242 11.29 3.54 -6.15
CA ILE A 242 10.95 4.00 -7.50
C ILE A 242 12.12 4.78 -8.10
N ALA A 243 12.72 5.69 -7.35
CA ALA A 243 13.84 6.50 -7.78
C ALA A 243 15.12 5.70 -8.04
N THR A 244 15.39 4.63 -7.28
CA THR A 244 16.59 3.78 -7.43
C THR A 244 16.41 2.66 -8.46
N GLY A 245 15.18 2.36 -8.86
CA GLY A 245 14.86 1.24 -9.74
C GLY A 245 14.93 -0.14 -9.04
N PRO A 246 14.49 -1.19 -9.73
CA PRO A 246 14.47 -2.52 -9.16
C PRO A 246 15.88 -3.03 -8.89
N THR A 247 16.10 -3.54 -7.68
CA THR A 247 17.36 -4.23 -7.36
C THR A 247 17.38 -5.59 -8.07
N PRO A 248 18.38 -5.90 -8.89
CA PRO A 248 18.49 -7.21 -9.50
C PRO A 248 18.51 -8.30 -8.43
N THR A 249 17.56 -9.24 -8.49
CA THR A 249 17.57 -10.41 -7.62
C THR A 249 17.93 -11.65 -8.39
N THR A 250 18.79 -12.46 -7.80
CA THR A 250 19.13 -13.80 -8.31
C THR A 250 18.12 -14.88 -7.88
N THR A 251 17.04 -14.49 -7.18
CA THR A 251 16.04 -15.40 -6.60
C THR A 251 14.76 -15.44 -7.43
N ALA A 252 14.08 -16.57 -7.43
CA ALA A 252 12.84 -16.82 -8.18
C ALA A 252 11.60 -16.05 -7.65
N VAL A 253 11.73 -15.33 -6.55
CA VAL A 253 10.70 -14.39 -6.06
C VAL A 253 11.09 -13.02 -6.60
N PRO A 254 10.22 -12.31 -7.33
CA PRO A 254 10.51 -10.99 -7.83
C PRO A 254 10.96 -10.06 -6.69
N ALA A 255 11.99 -9.27 -6.95
CA ALA A 255 12.23 -8.08 -6.12
C ALA A 255 11.02 -7.17 -6.23
N GLU A 256 10.84 -6.28 -5.26
CA GLU A 256 9.84 -5.22 -5.40
C GLU A 256 10.09 -4.51 -6.74
N SER A 257 9.10 -4.53 -7.63
CA SER A 257 9.25 -4.04 -9.01
C SER A 257 9.19 -2.53 -9.11
N GLY A 258 8.83 -1.84 -8.01
CA GLY A 258 8.62 -0.40 -7.95
C GLY A 258 7.16 0.02 -8.14
N ALA A 259 6.21 -0.90 -8.26
CA ALA A 259 4.79 -0.63 -8.18
C ALA A 259 4.27 -0.87 -6.76
N TYR A 260 3.59 0.13 -6.20
CA TYR A 260 3.08 0.09 -4.82
C TYR A 260 1.61 0.40 -4.76
N TYR A 261 0.89 -0.35 -3.94
CA TYR A 261 -0.51 -0.12 -3.62
C TYR A 261 -0.63 0.19 -2.13
N LEU A 262 -1.05 1.43 -1.81
CA LEU A 262 -1.34 1.88 -0.47
C LEU A 262 -2.83 1.78 -0.21
N ARG A 263 -3.25 1.00 0.78
CA ARG A 263 -4.61 1.04 1.32
C ARG A 263 -4.65 2.02 2.49
N LEU A 264 -5.47 3.06 2.38
CA LEU A 264 -5.54 4.15 3.35
C LEU A 264 -6.97 4.34 3.85
N SER A 265 -7.10 4.76 5.09
CA SER A 265 -8.37 4.97 5.77
C SER A 265 -8.65 6.46 6.01
N THR A 266 -9.94 6.82 6.02
CA THR A 266 -10.44 8.12 6.50
C THR A 266 -10.71 8.14 7.99
N ARG A 267 -10.69 6.98 8.68
CA ARG A 267 -10.90 6.88 10.13
C ARG A 267 -9.73 7.47 10.90
N PRO A 268 -9.91 8.54 11.68
CA PRO A 268 -8.87 9.01 12.59
C PRO A 268 -8.68 8.01 13.74
N ILE A 269 -7.42 7.65 14.03
CA ILE A 269 -7.07 6.82 15.18
C ILE A 269 -6.06 7.53 16.06
N ASP A 270 -6.05 7.19 17.36
CA ASP A 270 -5.07 7.69 18.31
C ASP A 270 -3.65 7.23 17.93
N GLN A 271 -2.69 8.14 17.93
CA GLN A 271 -1.30 7.87 17.55
C GLN A 271 -0.43 7.46 18.77
N ALA A 272 -0.95 7.57 19.98
CA ALA A 272 -0.19 7.29 21.22
C ALA A 272 0.35 5.84 21.28
N PRO A 273 -0.37 4.78 20.83
CA PRO A 273 0.17 3.43 20.84
C PRO A 273 1.44 3.27 19.97
N PHE A 274 1.49 3.97 18.83
CA PHE A 274 2.68 3.99 17.98
C PHE A 274 3.86 4.68 18.68
N GLU A 275 3.64 5.82 19.32
CA GLU A 275 4.68 6.54 20.08
C GLU A 275 5.18 5.72 21.28
N GLN A 276 4.33 4.94 21.94
CA GLN A 276 4.74 4.00 22.99
C GLN A 276 5.63 2.88 22.42
N ALA A 277 5.27 2.29 21.28
CA ALA A 277 6.12 1.33 20.59
C ALA A 277 7.46 1.94 20.17
N ARG A 278 7.43 3.19 19.70
CA ARG A 278 8.62 3.97 19.32
C ARG A 278 9.57 4.20 20.50
N ALA A 279 9.04 4.56 21.66
CA ALA A 279 9.82 4.73 22.88
C ALA A 279 10.45 3.40 23.35
N ARG A 280 9.71 2.29 23.20
CA ARG A 280 10.18 0.95 23.59
C ARG A 280 11.26 0.38 22.65
N LEU A 281 11.10 0.57 21.34
CA LEU A 281 11.94 -0.07 20.30
C LEU A 281 13.08 0.81 19.79
N SER A 282 13.05 2.12 20.00
CA SER A 282 13.81 3.18 19.32
C SER A 282 13.39 3.40 17.86
N ASP A 283 13.64 4.60 17.32
CA ASP A 283 13.29 4.99 15.94
C ASP A 283 13.88 4.08 14.88
N ALA A 284 15.16 3.80 14.99
CA ALA A 284 15.87 3.01 13.98
C ALA A 284 15.37 1.56 13.92
N VAL A 285 15.06 0.97 15.08
CA VAL A 285 14.55 -0.40 15.17
C VAL A 285 13.11 -0.45 14.70
N LEU A 286 12.24 0.44 15.20
CA LEU A 286 10.84 0.47 14.81
C LEU A 286 10.68 0.72 13.31
N ARG A 287 11.40 1.71 12.77
CA ARG A 287 11.36 2.00 11.35
C ARG A 287 11.75 0.81 10.49
N ARG A 288 12.84 0.12 10.83
CA ARG A 288 13.26 -1.09 10.11
C ARG A 288 12.16 -2.15 10.14
N GLN A 289 11.48 -2.33 11.28
CA GLN A 289 10.39 -3.31 11.41
C GLN A 289 9.16 -2.88 10.60
N VAL A 290 8.73 -1.62 10.67
CA VAL A 290 7.66 -1.05 9.84
C VAL A 290 7.95 -1.30 8.35
N LEU A 291 9.15 -0.99 7.89
CA LEU A 291 9.56 -1.21 6.50
C LEU A 291 9.69 -2.70 6.13
N SER A 292 9.87 -3.58 7.11
CA SER A 292 9.91 -5.04 6.88
C SER A 292 8.51 -5.68 6.84
N GLY A 293 7.46 -4.95 7.15
CA GLY A 293 6.07 -5.37 7.01
C GLY A 293 5.31 -5.62 8.32
N ALA A 294 5.96 -5.71 9.48
CA ALA A 294 5.28 -5.82 10.78
C ALA A 294 6.18 -5.45 11.94
N TYR A 295 5.55 -5.00 13.02
CA TYR A 295 6.22 -4.76 14.31
C TYR A 295 5.27 -5.05 15.48
N ARG A 296 5.82 -5.34 16.65
CA ARG A 296 5.03 -5.50 17.87
C ARG A 296 4.61 -4.13 18.40
N LEU A 297 3.32 -3.82 18.22
CA LEU A 297 2.73 -2.55 18.67
C LEU A 297 2.58 -2.54 20.19
N LEU A 298 1.97 -3.59 20.77
CA LEU A 298 1.81 -3.76 22.20
C LEU A 298 2.49 -5.07 22.63
N ASP A 299 3.41 -4.97 23.59
CA ASP A 299 3.99 -6.12 24.27
C ASP A 299 3.25 -6.32 25.58
N ALA A 300 2.52 -7.44 25.72
CA ALA A 300 1.67 -7.70 26.88
C ALA A 300 2.46 -7.75 28.19
N TRP A 301 3.70 -8.26 28.15
CA TRP A 301 4.54 -8.35 29.34
C TRP A 301 4.98 -6.98 29.87
N THR A 302 5.11 -6.00 28.97
CA THR A 302 5.44 -4.62 29.33
C THR A 302 4.18 -3.82 29.68
N ALA A 303 3.08 -4.05 28.96
CA ALA A 303 1.83 -3.30 29.14
C ALA A 303 1.06 -3.74 30.40
N PHE A 304 1.17 -5.01 30.77
CA PHE A 304 0.43 -5.61 31.88
C PHE A 304 1.38 -6.27 32.92
N PRO A 305 1.98 -5.49 33.83
CA PRO A 305 2.96 -6.00 34.78
C PRO A 305 2.43 -7.10 35.69
N ALA A 306 1.12 -7.13 35.98
CA ALA A 306 0.50 -8.18 36.78
C ALA A 306 0.59 -9.56 36.11
N LEU A 307 0.37 -9.66 34.79
CA LEU A 307 0.54 -10.88 34.04
C LEU A 307 2.00 -11.34 34.04
N ARG A 308 2.93 -10.41 33.92
CA ARG A 308 4.36 -10.67 33.98
C ARG A 308 4.75 -11.22 35.36
N ALA A 309 4.26 -10.59 36.43
CA ALA A 309 4.53 -11.07 37.80
C ALA A 309 3.95 -12.48 38.05
N ALA A 310 2.75 -12.77 37.52
CA ALA A 310 2.15 -14.10 37.63
C ALA A 310 3.02 -15.15 36.90
N GLN A 311 3.44 -14.86 35.69
CA GLN A 311 4.32 -15.74 34.91
C GLN A 311 5.68 -15.98 35.59
N ASP A 312 6.31 -14.92 36.10
CA ASP A 312 7.59 -15.03 36.83
C ASP A 312 7.43 -15.75 38.19
N GLY A 313 6.24 -15.67 38.78
CA GLY A 313 5.84 -16.41 40.00
C GLY A 313 5.49 -17.89 39.76
N GLY A 314 5.59 -18.37 38.52
CA GLY A 314 5.35 -19.79 38.16
C GLY A 314 3.91 -20.12 37.78
N THR A 315 3.00 -19.14 37.70
CA THR A 315 1.67 -19.33 37.12
C THR A 315 1.76 -19.31 35.61
N ALA A 316 1.34 -20.37 34.92
CA ALA A 316 1.32 -20.42 33.47
C ALA A 316 0.27 -19.42 32.94
N VAL A 317 0.72 -18.34 32.31
CA VAL A 317 -0.14 -17.33 31.68
C VAL A 317 -0.33 -17.70 30.19
N PRO A 318 -1.56 -17.95 29.72
CA PRO A 318 -1.81 -18.19 28.30
C PRO A 318 -1.39 -16.99 27.45
N VAL A 319 -0.81 -17.26 26.27
CA VAL A 319 -0.32 -16.22 25.34
C VAL A 319 -1.00 -16.36 24.00
N VAL A 320 -1.45 -15.24 23.44
CA VAL A 320 -2.00 -15.16 22.09
C VAL A 320 -1.42 -13.94 21.35
N HIS A 321 -1.22 -14.08 20.04
CA HIS A 321 -0.86 -12.97 19.18
C HIS A 321 -2.10 -12.44 18.48
N LEU A 322 -2.32 -11.13 18.54
CA LEU A 322 -3.38 -10.41 17.83
C LEU A 322 -2.70 -9.62 16.70
N ALA A 323 -2.82 -10.09 15.47
CA ALA A 323 -2.23 -9.45 14.29
C ALA A 323 -3.28 -8.66 13.52
N ALA A 324 -3.07 -7.38 13.28
CA ALA A 324 -4.01 -6.56 12.55
C ALA A 324 -3.32 -5.60 11.57
N SER A 325 -4.06 -5.14 10.57
CA SER A 325 -3.61 -4.17 9.57
C SER A 325 -4.61 -3.03 9.47
N GLY A 326 -4.12 -1.81 9.30
CA GLY A 326 -4.95 -0.64 9.06
C GLY A 326 -5.80 -0.18 10.25
N PRO A 327 -6.99 0.40 9.99
CA PRO A 327 -7.74 1.18 10.97
C PRO A 327 -8.46 0.39 12.06
N VAL A 328 -8.40 -0.95 12.04
CA VAL A 328 -9.03 -1.84 13.04
C VAL A 328 -8.18 -2.01 14.32
N LEU A 329 -6.96 -1.49 14.35
CA LEU A 329 -6.06 -1.61 15.49
C LEU A 329 -6.59 -1.09 16.84
N PRO A 330 -7.41 -0.03 16.92
CA PRO A 330 -8.00 0.37 18.21
C PRO A 330 -8.84 -0.73 18.87
N GLU A 331 -9.64 -1.46 18.11
CA GLU A 331 -10.45 -2.59 18.58
C GLU A 331 -9.56 -3.74 19.08
N VAL A 332 -8.47 -4.01 18.37
CA VAL A 332 -7.51 -5.06 18.74
C VAL A 332 -6.73 -4.71 20.01
N LEU A 333 -6.37 -3.42 20.18
CA LEU A 333 -5.74 -2.95 21.42
C LEU A 333 -6.69 -3.06 22.60
N GLN A 334 -7.97 -2.71 22.43
CA GLN A 334 -8.96 -2.89 23.48
C GLN A 334 -9.17 -4.36 23.84
N ALA A 335 -9.27 -5.25 22.85
CA ALA A 335 -9.35 -6.69 23.10
C ALA A 335 -8.14 -7.22 23.87
N ALA A 336 -6.92 -6.71 23.63
CA ALA A 336 -5.74 -7.07 24.39
C ALA A 336 -5.83 -6.64 25.87
N HIS A 337 -6.47 -5.50 26.17
CA HIS A 337 -6.75 -5.06 27.53
C HIS A 337 -7.78 -5.98 28.22
N GLU A 338 -8.89 -6.30 27.54
CA GLU A 338 -9.92 -7.21 28.05
C GLU A 338 -9.35 -8.62 28.32
N LEU A 339 -8.52 -9.16 27.41
CA LEU A 339 -7.81 -10.42 27.61
C LEU A 339 -6.89 -10.38 28.84
N ALA A 340 -6.25 -9.25 29.10
CA ALA A 340 -5.37 -9.11 30.28
C ALA A 340 -6.16 -9.13 31.60
N GLU A 341 -7.39 -8.63 31.62
CA GLU A 341 -8.31 -8.73 32.78
C GLU A 341 -8.71 -10.19 33.02
N ASP A 342 -8.82 -10.99 31.95
CA ASP A 342 -9.09 -12.43 32.01
C ASP A 342 -7.83 -13.29 32.23
N GLY A 343 -6.68 -12.68 32.51
CA GLY A 343 -5.43 -13.38 32.79
C GLY A 343 -4.70 -13.93 31.56
N VAL A 344 -5.01 -13.45 30.36
CA VAL A 344 -4.41 -13.87 29.09
C VAL A 344 -3.49 -12.77 28.54
N ALA A 345 -2.27 -13.12 28.14
CA ALA A 345 -1.30 -12.20 27.55
C ALA A 345 -1.53 -12.04 26.03
N GLY A 346 -2.26 -11.00 25.62
CA GLY A 346 -2.50 -10.63 24.24
C GLY A 346 -1.41 -9.67 23.72
N HIS A 347 -0.48 -10.17 22.88
CA HIS A 347 0.47 -9.30 22.18
C HIS A 347 -0.16 -8.76 20.90
N VAL A 348 -0.09 -7.44 20.66
CA VAL A 348 -0.60 -6.85 19.41
C VAL A 348 0.53 -6.61 18.42
N VAL A 349 0.33 -7.07 17.19
CA VAL A 349 1.24 -6.89 16.05
C VAL A 349 0.54 -6.06 14.99
N ASP A 350 1.11 -4.89 14.67
CA ASP A 350 0.70 -4.08 13.51
C ASP A 350 1.39 -4.61 12.26
N VAL A 351 0.59 -5.01 11.27
CA VAL A 351 1.04 -5.52 9.98
C VAL A 351 0.93 -4.39 8.96
N THR A 352 2.05 -3.80 8.60
CA THR A 352 2.14 -2.65 7.70
C THR A 352 2.28 -3.02 6.23
N SER A 353 2.68 -4.28 5.94
CA SER A 353 2.76 -4.81 4.57
C SER A 353 2.59 -6.32 4.58
N LEU A 354 1.39 -6.76 4.24
CA LEU A 354 1.08 -8.19 4.05
C LEU A 354 1.95 -8.81 2.98
N ASP A 355 2.15 -8.11 1.87
CA ASP A 355 2.92 -8.61 0.73
C ASP A 355 4.39 -8.86 1.09
N ARG A 356 5.07 -7.93 1.76
CA ARG A 356 6.47 -8.11 2.18
C ARG A 356 6.66 -9.33 3.07
N LEU A 357 5.72 -9.55 3.98
CA LEU A 357 5.73 -10.72 4.87
C LEU A 357 5.43 -12.02 4.10
N TYR A 358 4.42 -11.99 3.24
CA TYR A 358 4.03 -13.13 2.41
C TYR A 358 5.17 -13.54 1.46
N ALA A 359 5.77 -12.59 0.77
CA ALA A 359 6.92 -12.84 -0.09
C ALA A 359 8.12 -13.41 0.68
N ALA A 360 8.36 -12.94 1.91
CA ALA A 360 9.39 -13.53 2.77
C ALA A 360 9.08 -14.98 3.13
N TRP A 361 7.81 -15.28 3.47
CA TRP A 361 7.37 -16.66 3.76
C TRP A 361 7.48 -17.55 2.52
N GLN A 362 7.02 -17.09 1.36
CA GLN A 362 7.15 -17.84 0.09
C GLN A 362 8.61 -18.18 -0.25
N ARG A 363 9.56 -17.29 0.05
CA ARG A 363 10.98 -17.58 -0.14
C ARG A 363 11.44 -18.75 0.73
N THR A 364 11.06 -18.78 2.02
CA THR A 364 11.43 -19.88 2.93
C THR A 364 10.76 -21.20 2.55
N LEU A 365 9.49 -21.16 2.11
CA LEU A 365 8.78 -22.34 1.60
C LEU A 365 9.50 -22.93 0.38
N ARG A 366 9.77 -22.11 -0.61
CA ARG A 366 10.46 -22.55 -1.85
C ARG A 366 11.85 -23.09 -1.57
N GLN A 367 12.58 -22.49 -0.62
CA GLN A 367 13.86 -23.01 -0.18
C GLN A 367 13.69 -24.39 0.47
N GLY A 368 12.74 -24.55 1.40
CA GLY A 368 12.43 -25.84 2.03
C GLY A 368 12.07 -26.93 1.02
N VAL A 369 11.23 -26.61 0.02
CA VAL A 369 10.88 -27.54 -1.08
C VAL A 369 12.10 -27.96 -1.89
N ARG A 370 12.99 -27.01 -2.23
CA ARG A 370 14.20 -27.30 -3.03
C ARG A 370 15.22 -28.14 -2.30
N THR A 371 15.28 -28.02 -0.97
CA THR A 371 16.29 -28.72 -0.14
C THR A 371 15.72 -29.85 0.68
N ALA A 372 14.42 -30.16 0.54
CA ALA A 372 13.68 -31.13 1.35
C ALA A 372 13.86 -30.90 2.87
N THR A 373 13.85 -29.63 3.29
CA THR A 373 13.97 -29.23 4.72
C THR A 373 12.71 -28.50 5.18
N VAL A 374 12.48 -28.51 6.51
CA VAL A 374 11.38 -27.75 7.10
C VAL A 374 11.61 -26.26 6.88
N PRO A 375 10.63 -25.53 6.31
CA PRO A 375 10.74 -24.09 6.10
C PRO A 375 10.90 -23.34 7.45
N SER A 376 11.83 -22.42 7.51
CA SER A 376 12.02 -21.58 8.70
C SER A 376 11.02 -20.42 8.73
N VAL A 377 10.62 -19.98 9.93
CA VAL A 377 9.83 -18.75 10.09
C VAL A 377 10.67 -17.56 9.62
N PRO A 378 10.18 -16.70 8.69
CA PRO A 378 10.89 -15.52 8.23
C PRO A 378 11.33 -14.60 9.36
N GLY A 379 12.49 -13.96 9.20
CA GLY A 379 13.07 -13.08 10.23
C GLY A 379 12.12 -11.97 10.67
N ALA A 380 11.41 -11.32 9.73
CA ALA A 380 10.44 -10.27 10.04
C ALA A 380 9.29 -10.78 10.93
N LEU A 381 8.71 -11.95 10.61
CA LEU A 381 7.65 -12.56 11.42
C LEU A 381 8.19 -12.97 12.81
N ARG A 382 9.37 -13.59 12.86
CA ARG A 382 9.98 -13.98 14.14
C ARG A 382 10.24 -12.79 15.05
N VAL A 383 10.65 -11.65 14.51
CA VAL A 383 10.90 -10.43 15.29
C VAL A 383 9.60 -9.81 15.77
N ALA A 384 8.57 -9.74 14.93
CA ALA A 384 7.29 -9.13 15.29
C ALA A 384 6.48 -9.99 16.28
N PHE A 385 6.42 -11.32 16.05
CA PHE A 385 5.60 -12.23 16.87
C PHE A 385 6.38 -12.80 18.07
N GLY A 386 7.68 -13.05 17.95
CA GLY A 386 8.48 -13.67 19.04
C GLY A 386 8.21 -15.17 19.23
N PRO A 387 8.05 -15.66 20.48
CA PRO A 387 7.77 -17.06 20.76
C PRO A 387 6.47 -17.56 20.12
N ARG A 388 6.39 -18.86 19.85
CA ARG A 388 5.20 -19.49 19.25
C ARG A 388 4.02 -19.39 20.21
N ALA A 389 2.90 -18.87 19.72
CA ALA A 389 1.61 -18.83 20.38
C ALA A 389 0.52 -18.80 19.31
N PRO A 390 -0.72 -19.22 19.60
CA PRO A 390 -1.85 -19.06 18.69
C PRO A 390 -1.98 -17.63 18.17
N VAL A 391 -2.54 -17.46 16.97
CA VAL A 391 -2.70 -16.14 16.36
C VAL A 391 -4.16 -15.88 15.99
N VAL A 392 -4.65 -14.68 16.32
CA VAL A 392 -5.88 -14.13 15.77
C VAL A 392 -5.47 -13.04 14.78
N THR A 393 -5.96 -13.12 13.56
CA THR A 393 -5.78 -12.05 12.56
C THR A 393 -7.06 -11.26 12.43
N VAL A 394 -6.95 -9.93 12.39
CA VAL A 394 -8.09 -9.01 12.31
C VAL A 394 -7.83 -8.00 11.19
N HIS A 395 -8.72 -7.96 10.20
CA HIS A 395 -8.51 -7.14 9.02
C HIS A 395 -9.78 -6.41 8.58
N ASP A 396 -9.68 -5.12 8.29
CA ASP A 396 -10.74 -4.35 7.64
C ASP A 396 -10.75 -4.59 6.11
N ALA A 397 -10.73 -5.87 5.75
CA ALA A 397 -10.88 -6.46 4.43
C ALA A 397 -11.18 -7.96 4.61
N SER A 398 -11.25 -8.75 3.53
CA SER A 398 -11.45 -10.19 3.61
C SER A 398 -10.48 -10.87 4.59
N SER A 399 -11.01 -11.73 5.46
CA SER A 399 -10.24 -12.55 6.42
C SER A 399 -9.17 -13.39 5.73
N HIS A 400 -9.41 -13.81 4.49
CA HIS A 400 -8.51 -14.59 3.64
C HIS A 400 -7.12 -13.93 3.51
N ALA A 401 -7.05 -12.59 3.40
CA ALA A 401 -5.80 -11.89 3.15
C ALA A 401 -4.74 -12.11 4.25
N MET A 402 -5.13 -12.42 5.49
CA MET A 402 -4.23 -12.67 6.62
C MET A 402 -4.22 -14.13 7.11
N ALA A 403 -5.11 -15.00 6.63
CA ALA A 403 -5.26 -16.37 7.13
C ALA A 403 -4.00 -17.25 7.00
N TRP A 404 -3.12 -16.94 6.06
CA TRP A 404 -1.86 -17.65 5.83
C TRP A 404 -0.84 -17.48 6.98
N LEU A 405 -1.01 -16.47 7.85
CA LEU A 405 -0.09 -16.21 8.98
C LEU A 405 0.00 -17.39 9.95
N GLY A 406 -1.10 -18.09 10.20
CA GLY A 406 -1.09 -19.32 11.00
C GLY A 406 -0.13 -20.37 10.44
N SER A 407 -0.19 -20.63 9.14
CA SER A 407 0.73 -21.54 8.46
C SER A 407 2.18 -21.04 8.49
N ALA A 408 2.42 -19.73 8.30
CA ALA A 408 3.75 -19.15 8.31
C ALA A 408 4.42 -19.22 9.69
N LEU A 409 3.64 -19.11 10.77
CA LEU A 409 4.10 -19.21 12.16
C LEU A 409 4.10 -20.66 12.67
N GLY A 410 3.38 -21.56 12.00
CA GLY A 410 3.19 -22.96 12.40
C GLY A 410 2.39 -23.09 13.70
N VAL A 411 1.31 -22.30 13.84
CA VAL A 411 0.46 -22.24 15.05
C VAL A 411 -1.01 -22.28 14.68
N PRO A 412 -1.92 -22.65 15.61
CA PRO A 412 -3.36 -22.46 15.42
C PRO A 412 -3.71 -21.01 15.12
N ALA A 413 -4.69 -20.79 14.24
CA ALA A 413 -5.08 -19.46 13.81
C ALA A 413 -6.60 -19.33 13.70
N VAL A 414 -7.12 -18.16 14.09
CA VAL A 414 -8.49 -17.72 13.83
C VAL A 414 -8.41 -16.39 13.09
N SER A 415 -9.11 -16.27 11.95
CA SER A 415 -9.05 -15.08 11.10
C SER A 415 -10.40 -14.38 11.04
N LEU A 416 -10.43 -13.12 11.45
CA LEU A 416 -11.58 -12.22 11.39
C LEU A 416 -11.39 -11.19 10.26
N GLY A 417 -12.45 -10.88 9.54
CA GLY A 417 -12.43 -9.93 8.43
C GLY A 417 -13.80 -9.60 7.89
N VAL A 418 -13.84 -8.78 6.86
CA VAL A 418 -15.06 -8.39 6.14
C VAL A 418 -15.30 -9.37 4.99
N ASP A 419 -16.07 -10.43 5.24
CA ASP A 419 -16.33 -11.52 4.29
C ASP A 419 -17.74 -11.44 3.65
N ALA A 420 -18.47 -10.34 3.86
CA ALA A 420 -19.75 -10.04 3.26
C ALA A 420 -19.76 -8.61 2.69
N PHE A 421 -20.73 -8.32 1.83
CA PHE A 421 -20.92 -6.95 1.36
C PHE A 421 -21.22 -6.00 2.52
N GLY A 422 -20.57 -4.83 2.50
CA GLY A 422 -20.78 -3.81 3.48
C GLY A 422 -22.17 -3.15 3.40
N GLN A 423 -22.48 -2.34 4.39
CA GLN A 423 -23.76 -1.65 4.57
C GLN A 423 -23.51 -0.20 4.99
N SER A 424 -24.56 0.63 4.96
CA SER A 424 -24.52 1.95 5.57
C SER A 424 -24.72 1.85 7.08
N GLY A 425 -23.92 2.59 7.84
CA GLY A 425 -23.99 2.61 9.29
C GLY A 425 -22.91 3.48 9.90
N THR A 426 -22.64 3.33 11.18
CA THR A 426 -21.41 3.83 11.81
C THR A 426 -20.30 2.79 11.67
N VAL A 427 -19.05 3.19 11.81
CA VAL A 427 -17.92 2.23 11.81
C VAL A 427 -18.11 1.16 12.90
N GLY A 428 -18.59 1.56 14.09
CA GLY A 428 -18.86 0.62 15.20
C GLY A 428 -19.96 -0.39 14.86
N ASP A 429 -21.04 0.02 14.16
CA ASP A 429 -22.10 -0.89 13.74
C ASP A 429 -21.59 -1.90 12.71
N LEU A 430 -20.79 -1.42 11.75
CA LEU A 430 -20.20 -2.28 10.72
C LEU A 430 -19.18 -3.26 11.31
N TYR A 431 -18.33 -2.81 12.22
CA TYR A 431 -17.39 -3.70 12.89
C TYR A 431 -18.10 -4.76 13.73
N ARG A 432 -19.22 -4.41 14.38
CA ARG A 432 -20.07 -5.41 15.08
C ARG A 432 -20.69 -6.39 14.11
N ALA A 433 -21.18 -5.91 12.96
CA ALA A 433 -21.81 -6.77 11.94
C ALA A 433 -20.82 -7.76 11.28
N HIS A 434 -19.52 -7.46 11.35
CA HIS A 434 -18.45 -8.29 10.77
C HIS A 434 -17.56 -8.97 11.83
N ASP A 435 -18.00 -9.01 13.10
CA ASP A 435 -17.26 -9.61 14.22
C ASP A 435 -15.83 -9.02 14.40
N LEU A 436 -15.66 -7.71 14.14
CA LEU A 436 -14.41 -6.98 14.30
C LEU A 436 -14.38 -6.12 15.57
N GLU A 437 -15.40 -6.20 16.41
CA GLU A 437 -15.45 -5.51 17.72
C GLU A 437 -14.58 -6.23 18.77
N PRO A 438 -14.18 -5.55 19.87
CA PRO A 438 -13.28 -6.12 20.86
C PRO A 438 -13.77 -7.46 21.44
N GLY A 439 -15.06 -7.59 21.78
CA GLY A 439 -15.61 -8.83 22.34
C GLY A 439 -15.51 -10.03 21.38
N ALA A 440 -15.73 -9.83 20.08
CA ALA A 440 -15.55 -10.89 19.09
C ALA A 440 -14.08 -11.29 18.95
N ILE A 441 -13.16 -10.32 19.03
CA ILE A 441 -11.70 -10.58 18.99
C ILE A 441 -11.25 -11.37 20.24
N VAL A 442 -11.79 -11.05 21.42
CA VAL A 442 -11.55 -11.82 22.66
C VAL A 442 -12.04 -13.25 22.49
N ASN A 443 -13.28 -13.46 22.00
CA ASN A 443 -13.82 -14.79 21.73
C ASN A 443 -12.96 -15.58 20.73
N ALA A 444 -12.47 -14.93 19.68
CA ALA A 444 -11.57 -15.55 18.71
C ALA A 444 -10.22 -15.95 19.35
N ALA A 445 -9.70 -15.14 20.28
CA ALA A 445 -8.49 -15.43 21.01
C ALA A 445 -8.67 -16.65 21.93
N MET A 446 -9.79 -16.75 22.65
CA MET A 446 -10.11 -17.91 23.48
C MET A 446 -10.30 -19.17 22.63
N ALA A 447 -10.95 -19.07 21.46
CA ALA A 447 -11.06 -20.18 20.51
C ALA A 447 -9.69 -20.63 19.98
N ALA A 448 -8.80 -19.70 19.63
CA ALA A 448 -7.45 -20.01 19.15
C ALA A 448 -6.60 -20.71 20.24
N LEU A 449 -6.73 -20.30 21.50
CA LEU A 449 -6.11 -20.96 22.65
C LEU A 449 -6.66 -22.37 22.85
N GLY A 450 -7.98 -22.58 22.71
CA GLY A 450 -8.61 -23.92 22.77
C GLY A 450 -8.16 -24.85 21.63
N LEU A 451 -7.81 -24.35 20.47
CA LEU A 451 -7.24 -25.14 19.37
C LEU A 451 -5.78 -25.54 19.60
N ALA A 452 -5.08 -24.91 20.54
CA ALA A 452 -3.68 -25.18 20.88
C ALA A 452 -3.49 -26.24 21.93
N GLY A 453 -4.53 -26.55 22.71
CA GLY A 453 -4.56 -27.61 23.76
C GLY A 453 -5.00 -28.93 23.18
#